data_997b97b4b3bddfc1524bdcd5d51d8b33
#
_entry.id   997b97b4b3bddfc1524bdcd5d51d8b33
#
_cell.length_a   1.000
_cell.length_b   1.000
_cell.length_c   1.000
_cell.angle_alpha   90.00
_cell.angle_beta   90.00
_cell.angle_gamma   90.00
#
_symmetry.space_group_name_H-M   'P 1'
#
loop_
_entity.id
_entity.type
_entity.pdbx_description
1 polymer ?
#
loop_
_entity_poly.entity_id
_entity_poly.type
_entity_poly.pdbx_seq_one_letter_code
_entity_poly.pdbx_strand_id
1 'polypeptide(L)'
;VYKERYEEMYSVYSGNKRISNEDALWKVYDNATAAIAKTRKDVAPIDVVPYQDDRWFNTVHTIIGPWEMGKDFSNYSCKDFNFDYEIPESGVWHCKEGYGSLVADMYKKTPVQLNTKVTAIDWGGSGVKVSTDKGIISAKKCIVTVSNGVLSSGQIKFTPNLSAEKEESFFKISMGHYNRVTFKFKKLFKKKAKDNYLYYRIDKQNTSSPEGFCVTINPSDTKLCMCDPGGEFGKNLAKAGIDASLDFALSELKKIFGNKINKDLKQSHVVNWSTNPLFLGAWASAEPGAFKFREVLRQSVGDRIYFAGEATAKDWGTVNGAQVSGINQAKKIVSSI
;
A
#
# COMPACT_ATOMS: atom_id res chain seq x y z
N VAL A 1 9.34 19.52 -8.49
CA VAL A 1 9.86 18.21 -8.05
C VAL A 1 11.04 18.40 -7.13
N TYR A 2 11.21 17.45 -6.25
CA TYR A 2 12.25 17.43 -5.23
C TYR A 2 12.83 16.01 -5.19
N LYS A 3 14.17 15.90 -5.26
CA LYS A 3 14.87 14.62 -5.20
C LYS A 3 15.25 14.32 -3.74
N GLU A 4 14.94 13.12 -3.29
CA GLU A 4 15.35 12.65 -1.96
C GLU A 4 16.88 12.60 -1.83
N ARG A 5 17.39 12.95 -0.65
CA ARG A 5 18.84 12.91 -0.36
C ARG A 5 19.16 11.61 0.34
N TYR A 6 19.85 10.71 -0.35
CA TYR A 6 20.15 9.38 0.17
C TYR A 6 21.27 9.33 1.23
N GLU A 7 22.09 10.35 1.37
CA GLU A 7 23.33 10.29 2.17
C GLU A 7 23.15 10.35 3.70
N GLU A 8 21.95 10.70 4.22
CA GLU A 8 21.65 10.73 5.66
C GLU A 8 20.24 10.21 5.99
N MET A 9 19.76 9.24 5.24
CA MET A 9 18.33 8.93 5.13
C MET A 9 17.68 8.28 6.33
N TYR A 10 18.43 7.72 7.28
CA TYR A 10 17.78 7.01 8.37
C TYR A 10 18.43 7.22 9.73
N SER A 11 17.67 6.95 10.76
CA SER A 11 18.16 6.89 12.14
C SER A 11 17.45 5.76 12.87
N VAL A 12 18.20 5.04 13.69
CA VAL A 12 17.71 3.89 14.45
C VAL A 12 17.67 4.21 15.94
N TYR A 13 16.60 3.80 16.60
CA TYR A 13 16.39 4.02 18.03
C TYR A 13 16.08 2.71 18.77
N SER A 14 16.53 2.65 20.03
CA SER A 14 16.07 1.65 20.99
C SER A 14 15.60 2.40 22.24
N GLY A 15 14.29 2.43 22.47
CA GLY A 15 13.69 3.38 23.39
C GLY A 15 14.03 4.82 22.98
N ASN A 16 14.54 5.63 23.91
CA ASN A 16 14.94 7.02 23.65
C ASN A 16 16.41 7.20 23.22
N LYS A 17 17.16 6.12 23.07
CA LYS A 17 18.56 6.15 22.67
C LYS A 17 18.69 5.96 21.16
N ARG A 18 19.36 6.91 20.49
CA ARG A 18 19.81 6.71 19.11
C ARG A 18 20.94 5.67 19.12
N ILE A 19 20.84 4.69 18.25
CA ILE A 19 21.85 3.65 18.06
C ILE A 19 22.90 4.20 17.10
N SER A 20 24.16 4.13 17.48
CA SER A 20 25.29 4.58 16.65
C SER A 20 25.85 3.45 15.77
N ASN A 21 25.76 2.20 16.25
CA ASN A 21 26.09 1.02 15.46
C ASN A 21 24.80 0.28 15.14
N GLU A 22 24.39 0.35 13.87
CA GLU A 22 23.13 -0.18 13.35
C GLU A 22 23.31 -1.57 12.69
N ASP A 23 24.54 -2.12 12.70
CA ASP A 23 24.90 -3.39 12.03
C ASP A 23 23.98 -4.54 12.44
N ALA A 24 23.55 -4.58 13.71
CA ALA A 24 22.68 -5.62 14.20
C ALA A 24 21.28 -5.60 13.54
N LEU A 25 20.70 -4.42 13.30
CA LEU A 25 19.43 -4.27 12.57
C LEU A 25 19.62 -4.69 11.12
N TRP A 26 20.63 -4.11 10.46
CA TRP A 26 20.85 -4.34 9.02
C TRP A 26 21.24 -5.78 8.72
N LYS A 27 21.97 -6.45 9.61
CA LYS A 27 22.23 -7.87 9.49
C LYS A 27 20.93 -8.69 9.43
N VAL A 28 19.96 -8.41 10.27
CA VAL A 28 18.65 -9.11 10.25
C VAL A 28 17.88 -8.76 8.98
N TYR A 29 17.89 -7.48 8.58
CA TYR A 29 17.24 -7.00 7.35
C TYR A 29 17.82 -7.65 6.09
N ASP A 30 19.14 -7.64 5.92
CA ASP A 30 19.84 -8.20 4.76
C ASP A 30 19.62 -9.71 4.65
N ASN A 31 19.64 -10.41 5.78
CA ASN A 31 19.37 -11.85 5.77
C ASN A 31 17.89 -12.18 5.45
N ALA A 32 16.97 -11.37 5.92
CA ALA A 32 15.54 -11.52 5.61
C ALA A 32 15.28 -11.28 4.12
N THR A 33 15.75 -10.15 3.58
CA THR A 33 15.60 -9.82 2.15
C THR A 33 16.29 -10.84 1.25
N ALA A 34 17.51 -11.28 1.61
CA ALA A 34 18.23 -12.32 0.87
C ALA A 34 17.49 -13.67 0.87
N ALA A 35 16.87 -14.07 1.99
CA ALA A 35 16.09 -15.29 2.07
C ALA A 35 14.85 -15.23 1.19
N ILE A 36 14.12 -14.11 1.22
CA ILE A 36 12.97 -13.87 0.35
C ILE A 36 13.41 -13.87 -1.13
N ALA A 37 14.46 -13.15 -1.47
CA ALA A 37 14.96 -13.03 -2.85
C ALA A 37 15.45 -14.36 -3.45
N LYS A 38 16.07 -15.23 -2.64
CA LYS A 38 16.54 -16.54 -3.08
C LYS A 38 15.42 -17.56 -3.29
N THR A 39 14.28 -17.34 -2.66
CA THR A 39 13.14 -18.27 -2.73
C THR A 39 12.48 -18.21 -4.09
N ARG A 40 12.34 -19.38 -4.75
CA ARG A 40 11.62 -19.53 -6.02
C ARG A 40 10.20 -20.09 -5.82
N LYS A 41 9.88 -20.48 -4.60
CA LYS A 41 8.57 -21.03 -4.22
C LYS A 41 7.58 -19.89 -3.95
N ASP A 42 6.33 -20.17 -4.19
CA ASP A 42 5.21 -19.28 -3.86
C ASP A 42 4.74 -19.53 -2.41
N VAL A 43 5.57 -19.11 -1.45
CA VAL A 43 5.38 -19.33 0.00
C VAL A 43 5.41 -18.00 0.75
N ALA A 44 5.00 -18.01 2.00
CA ALA A 44 5.05 -16.84 2.86
C ALA A 44 6.50 -16.51 3.28
N PRO A 45 6.88 -15.22 3.42
CA PRO A 45 8.17 -14.83 3.99
C PRO A 45 8.46 -15.44 5.35
N ILE A 46 7.48 -15.58 6.22
CA ILE A 46 7.66 -16.15 7.57
C ILE A 46 8.24 -17.57 7.54
N ASP A 47 7.98 -18.32 6.44
CA ASP A 47 8.46 -19.71 6.29
C ASP A 47 9.94 -19.79 5.90
N VAL A 48 10.54 -18.68 5.45
CA VAL A 48 11.91 -18.67 4.90
C VAL A 48 12.84 -17.69 5.60
N VAL A 49 12.31 -16.67 6.27
CA VAL A 49 13.09 -15.61 6.92
C VAL A 49 13.77 -16.17 8.19
N PRO A 50 15.11 -16.01 8.34
CA PRO A 50 15.85 -16.42 9.53
C PRO A 50 15.73 -15.40 10.66
N TYR A 51 16.33 -15.72 11.82
CA TYR A 51 16.46 -14.83 12.99
C TYR A 51 15.14 -14.33 13.61
N GLN A 52 14.09 -15.17 13.58
CA GLN A 52 12.77 -14.81 14.11
C GLN A 52 12.75 -14.53 15.62
N ASP A 53 13.77 -14.97 16.36
CA ASP A 53 13.96 -14.68 17.79
C ASP A 53 14.87 -13.48 18.06
N ASP A 54 15.44 -12.85 17.02
CA ASP A 54 16.28 -11.67 17.19
C ASP A 54 15.47 -10.46 17.69
N ARG A 55 16.08 -9.64 18.52
CA ARG A 55 15.42 -8.44 19.08
C ARG A 55 15.02 -7.40 18.03
N TRP A 56 15.58 -7.45 16.82
CA TRP A 56 15.26 -6.56 15.70
C TRP A 56 14.27 -7.16 14.73
N PHE A 57 13.89 -8.43 14.90
CA PHE A 57 13.01 -9.12 13.97
C PHE A 57 11.70 -8.37 13.73
N ASN A 58 11.01 -7.92 14.77
CA ASN A 58 9.76 -7.20 14.63
C ASN A 58 9.93 -5.86 13.89
N THR A 59 11.06 -5.17 14.08
CA THR A 59 11.38 -3.95 13.34
C THR A 59 11.60 -4.27 11.86
N VAL A 60 12.36 -5.31 11.54
CA VAL A 60 12.60 -5.77 10.16
C VAL A 60 11.31 -6.26 9.52
N HIS A 61 10.50 -7.04 10.25
CA HIS A 61 9.17 -7.45 9.80
C HIS A 61 8.31 -6.23 9.45
N THR A 62 8.29 -5.19 10.30
CA THR A 62 7.54 -3.96 10.04
C THR A 62 8.02 -3.23 8.79
N ILE A 63 9.33 -3.19 8.54
CA ILE A 63 9.91 -2.54 7.36
C ILE A 63 9.51 -3.29 6.09
N ILE A 64 9.85 -4.58 5.99
CA ILE A 64 9.71 -5.36 4.75
C ILE A 64 8.24 -5.78 4.53
N GLY A 65 7.48 -6.05 5.59
CA GLY A 65 6.09 -6.48 5.51
C GLY A 65 5.10 -5.30 5.53
N PRO A 66 4.66 -4.84 6.71
CA PRO A 66 3.66 -3.78 6.83
C PRO A 66 3.96 -2.50 6.06
N TRP A 67 5.21 -2.04 6.02
CA TRP A 67 5.57 -0.79 5.37
C TRP A 67 5.77 -0.92 3.85
N GLU A 68 6.49 -1.94 3.37
CA GLU A 68 6.72 -2.13 1.94
C GLU A 68 5.58 -2.84 1.25
N MET A 69 4.97 -3.85 1.89
CA MET A 69 3.94 -4.71 1.29
C MET A 69 2.52 -4.42 1.76
N GLY A 70 2.35 -3.62 2.81
CA GLY A 70 1.07 -3.45 3.48
C GLY A 70 0.56 -4.71 4.17
N LYS A 71 1.38 -5.76 4.30
CA LYS A 71 1.02 -7.08 4.82
C LYS A 71 2.09 -7.63 5.73
N ASP A 72 1.69 -8.49 6.66
CA ASP A 72 2.61 -9.22 7.50
C ASP A 72 3.31 -10.35 6.74
N PHE A 73 4.43 -10.85 7.24
CA PHE A 73 5.23 -11.92 6.62
C PHE A 73 4.46 -13.21 6.34
N SER A 74 3.36 -13.45 7.01
CA SER A 74 2.46 -14.59 6.76
C SER A 74 1.47 -14.39 5.61
N ASN A 75 1.31 -13.17 5.09
CA ASN A 75 0.16 -12.79 4.28
C ASN A 75 0.51 -12.35 2.85
N TYR A 76 1.74 -12.53 2.40
CA TYR A 76 2.10 -12.29 1.01
C TYR A 76 3.09 -13.32 0.47
N SER A 77 3.14 -13.43 -0.85
CA SER A 77 3.99 -14.37 -1.58
C SER A 77 5.40 -13.83 -1.76
N CYS A 78 6.43 -14.62 -1.40
CA CYS A 78 7.81 -14.34 -1.76
C CYS A 78 8.00 -14.21 -3.28
N LYS A 79 7.26 -15.00 -4.06
CA LYS A 79 7.34 -14.94 -5.52
C LYS A 79 6.78 -13.64 -6.07
N ASP A 80 5.72 -13.12 -5.47
CA ASP A 80 5.12 -11.84 -5.84
C ASP A 80 6.01 -10.66 -5.43
N PHE A 81 6.65 -10.73 -4.25
CA PHE A 81 7.63 -9.75 -3.79
C PHE A 81 8.83 -9.64 -4.74
N ASN A 82 9.31 -10.79 -5.25
CA ASN A 82 10.47 -10.86 -6.16
C ASN A 82 10.11 -10.61 -7.62
N PHE A 83 8.86 -10.29 -7.93
CA PHE A 83 8.45 -10.03 -9.30
C PHE A 83 9.01 -8.67 -9.74
N ASP A 84 9.93 -8.71 -10.71
CA ASP A 84 10.78 -7.63 -11.25
C ASP A 84 10.23 -6.20 -11.07
N TYR A 85 10.53 -5.59 -9.95
CA TYR A 85 10.37 -4.17 -9.74
C TYR A 85 11.74 -3.50 -9.93
N GLU A 86 11.97 -2.93 -11.10
CA GLU A 86 13.16 -2.12 -11.36
C GLU A 86 12.97 -0.73 -10.73
N ILE A 87 13.66 -0.46 -9.63
CA ILE A 87 13.77 0.91 -9.10
C ILE A 87 14.59 1.72 -10.10
N PRO A 88 14.05 2.82 -10.68
CA PRO A 88 14.81 3.63 -11.60
C PRO A 88 16.11 4.15 -10.95
N GLU A 89 17.23 4.08 -11.65
CA GLU A 89 18.53 4.61 -11.19
C GLU A 89 18.47 6.11 -10.83
N SER A 90 17.46 6.83 -11.33
CA SER A 90 17.24 8.26 -11.03
C SER A 90 16.91 8.57 -9.58
N GLY A 91 16.64 7.54 -8.74
CA GLY A 91 16.25 7.70 -7.34
C GLY A 91 14.79 8.12 -7.14
N VAL A 92 14.43 8.37 -5.88
CA VAL A 92 13.07 8.77 -5.48
C VAL A 92 12.89 10.29 -5.61
N TRP A 93 11.77 10.71 -6.18
CA TRP A 93 11.41 12.11 -6.40
C TRP A 93 10.07 12.43 -5.72
N HIS A 94 10.00 13.59 -5.08
CA HIS A 94 8.77 14.10 -4.49
C HIS A 94 8.18 15.24 -5.32
N CYS A 95 6.85 15.26 -5.45
CA CYS A 95 6.13 16.37 -6.04
C CYS A 95 5.74 17.36 -4.94
N LYS A 96 6.23 18.61 -5.02
CA LYS A 96 5.96 19.65 -4.00
C LYS A 96 4.48 19.97 -3.86
N GLU A 97 3.76 19.99 -4.98
CA GLU A 97 2.33 20.27 -5.07
C GLU A 97 1.46 19.05 -4.66
N GLY A 98 2.10 17.92 -4.37
CA GLY A 98 1.46 16.64 -4.10
C GLY A 98 1.24 15.81 -5.37
N TYR A 99 1.55 14.51 -5.29
CA TYR A 99 1.46 13.61 -6.44
C TYR A 99 0.03 13.46 -6.97
N GLY A 100 -0.96 13.46 -6.07
CA GLY A 100 -2.37 13.45 -6.49
C GLY A 100 -2.77 14.69 -7.30
N SER A 101 -2.24 15.88 -6.97
CA SER A 101 -2.47 17.10 -7.74
C SER A 101 -1.87 17.02 -9.14
N LEU A 102 -0.68 16.42 -9.28
CA LEU A 102 -0.04 16.18 -10.57
C LEU A 102 -0.92 15.26 -11.43
N VAL A 103 -1.37 14.13 -10.89
CA VAL A 103 -2.26 13.19 -11.60
C VAL A 103 -3.57 13.86 -12.01
N ALA A 104 -4.18 14.63 -11.11
CA ALA A 104 -5.41 15.37 -11.41
C ALA A 104 -5.22 16.39 -12.55
N ASP A 105 -4.08 17.09 -12.57
CA ASP A 105 -3.76 18.03 -13.67
C ASP A 105 -3.53 17.32 -15.00
N MET A 106 -2.82 16.18 -15.00
CA MET A 106 -2.61 15.39 -16.21
C MET A 106 -3.93 14.93 -16.86
N TYR A 107 -4.93 14.59 -16.04
CA TYR A 107 -6.21 14.05 -16.51
C TYR A 107 -7.40 15.01 -16.40
N LYS A 108 -7.17 16.30 -16.18
CA LYS A 108 -8.24 17.31 -15.99
C LYS A 108 -9.25 17.42 -17.14
N LYS A 109 -8.88 16.98 -18.35
CA LYS A 109 -9.76 16.97 -19.52
C LYS A 109 -10.53 15.66 -19.70
N THR A 110 -10.25 14.65 -18.88
CA THR A 110 -10.95 13.37 -18.94
C THR A 110 -12.38 13.55 -18.42
N PRO A 111 -13.42 13.17 -19.19
CA PRO A 111 -14.80 13.27 -18.71
C PRO A 111 -15.04 12.28 -17.57
N VAL A 112 -15.34 12.79 -16.39
CA VAL A 112 -15.61 11.99 -15.19
C VAL A 112 -16.94 12.37 -14.58
N GLN A 113 -17.82 11.39 -14.38
CA GLN A 113 -19.06 11.55 -13.62
C GLN A 113 -18.81 11.28 -12.14
N LEU A 114 -18.58 12.33 -11.36
CA LEU A 114 -18.39 12.23 -9.92
C LEU A 114 -19.71 11.93 -9.18
N ASN A 115 -19.60 11.45 -7.94
CA ASN A 115 -20.73 11.09 -7.09
C ASN A 115 -21.69 10.12 -7.78
N THR A 116 -21.17 9.17 -8.53
CA THR A 116 -21.95 8.18 -9.29
C THR A 116 -21.43 6.79 -8.93
N LYS A 117 -22.08 6.14 -7.97
CA LYS A 117 -21.66 4.85 -7.43
C LYS A 117 -22.20 3.70 -8.29
N VAL A 118 -21.30 2.87 -8.82
CA VAL A 118 -21.66 1.64 -9.53
C VAL A 118 -22.04 0.56 -8.51
N THR A 119 -23.17 -0.12 -8.75
CA THR A 119 -23.69 -1.18 -7.88
C THR A 119 -23.83 -2.53 -8.59
N ALA A 120 -23.97 -2.54 -9.94
CA ALA A 120 -24.02 -3.78 -10.71
C ALA A 120 -23.51 -3.57 -12.14
N ILE A 121 -23.02 -4.65 -12.74
CA ILE A 121 -22.59 -4.73 -14.13
C ILE A 121 -23.28 -5.95 -14.77
N ASP A 122 -24.23 -5.72 -15.68
CA ASP A 122 -24.89 -6.75 -16.47
C ASP A 122 -24.20 -6.84 -17.85
N TRP A 123 -23.67 -8.01 -18.16
CA TRP A 123 -22.95 -8.30 -19.41
C TRP A 123 -23.54 -9.49 -20.18
N GLY A 124 -24.75 -9.93 -19.80
CA GLY A 124 -25.46 -11.06 -20.43
C GLY A 124 -26.01 -10.77 -21.84
N GLY A 125 -26.16 -9.49 -22.20
CA GLY A 125 -26.67 -9.06 -23.50
C GLY A 125 -25.58 -8.88 -24.57
N SER A 126 -25.90 -8.13 -25.63
CA SER A 126 -24.93 -7.78 -26.70
C SER A 126 -23.88 -6.72 -26.29
N GLY A 127 -24.09 -6.04 -25.16
CA GLY A 127 -23.20 -5.05 -24.57
C GLY A 127 -23.16 -5.18 -23.06
N VAL A 128 -22.88 -4.08 -22.39
CA VAL A 128 -22.80 -3.99 -20.93
C VAL A 128 -23.76 -2.91 -20.44
N LYS A 129 -24.51 -3.22 -19.37
CA LYS A 129 -25.33 -2.26 -18.62
C LYS A 129 -24.72 -2.07 -17.23
N VAL A 130 -24.32 -0.85 -16.92
CA VAL A 130 -23.72 -0.47 -15.63
C VAL A 130 -24.78 0.25 -14.81
N SER A 131 -25.27 -0.38 -13.76
CA SER A 131 -26.24 0.20 -12.82
C SER A 131 -25.51 1.09 -11.81
N THR A 132 -26.02 2.29 -11.64
CA THR A 132 -25.50 3.26 -10.68
C THR A 132 -26.61 3.78 -9.77
N ASP A 133 -26.26 4.50 -8.72
CA ASP A 133 -27.20 5.21 -7.85
C ASP A 133 -27.95 6.37 -8.58
N LYS A 134 -27.55 6.69 -9.83
CA LYS A 134 -28.16 7.72 -10.67
C LYS A 134 -28.82 7.21 -11.95
N GLY A 135 -28.89 5.90 -12.14
CA GLY A 135 -29.47 5.28 -13.33
C GLY A 135 -28.52 4.28 -14.00
N ILE A 136 -28.88 3.89 -15.22
CA ILE A 136 -28.18 2.85 -15.98
C ILE A 136 -27.39 3.50 -17.13
N ILE A 137 -26.14 3.08 -17.27
CA ILE A 137 -25.26 3.46 -18.38
C ILE A 137 -25.11 2.23 -19.28
N SER A 138 -25.39 2.36 -20.57
CA SER A 138 -25.19 1.28 -21.55
C SER A 138 -23.95 1.54 -22.39
N ALA A 139 -23.15 0.51 -22.60
CA ALA A 139 -21.93 0.56 -23.40
C ALA A 139 -21.69 -0.75 -24.15
N LYS A 140 -20.80 -0.73 -25.16
CA LYS A 140 -20.38 -1.97 -25.84
C LYS A 140 -19.46 -2.80 -24.92
N LYS A 141 -18.55 -2.14 -24.23
CA LYS A 141 -17.52 -2.74 -23.35
C LYS A 141 -17.30 -1.86 -22.11
N CYS A 142 -16.79 -2.45 -21.04
CA CYS A 142 -16.50 -1.77 -19.77
C CYS A 142 -15.10 -2.13 -19.29
N ILE A 143 -14.35 -1.16 -18.78
CA ILE A 143 -13.11 -1.37 -18.03
C ILE A 143 -13.40 -1.12 -16.54
N VAL A 144 -13.21 -2.13 -15.72
CA VAL A 144 -13.38 -2.07 -14.26
C VAL A 144 -12.02 -1.75 -13.63
N THR A 145 -11.94 -0.64 -12.91
CA THR A 145 -10.68 -0.13 -12.33
C THR A 145 -10.75 0.07 -10.81
N VAL A 146 -11.80 -0.43 -10.16
CA VAL A 146 -11.92 -0.40 -8.70
C VAL A 146 -10.89 -1.32 -8.06
N SER A 147 -10.52 -1.05 -6.81
CA SER A 147 -9.57 -1.88 -6.07
C SER A 147 -10.06 -3.31 -5.89
N ASN A 148 -9.15 -4.25 -5.68
CA ASN A 148 -9.51 -5.63 -5.32
C ASN A 148 -10.29 -5.70 -4.01
N GLY A 149 -10.10 -4.75 -3.09
CA GLY A 149 -10.91 -4.63 -1.88
C GLY A 149 -12.38 -4.40 -2.19
N VAL A 150 -12.69 -3.55 -3.18
CA VAL A 150 -14.07 -3.33 -3.63
C VAL A 150 -14.61 -4.55 -4.39
N LEU A 151 -13.81 -5.18 -5.24
CA LEU A 151 -14.22 -6.40 -5.95
C LEU A 151 -14.56 -7.54 -4.99
N SER A 152 -13.69 -7.82 -4.03
CA SER A 152 -13.89 -8.90 -3.04
C SER A 152 -14.99 -8.60 -2.02
N SER A 153 -15.39 -7.34 -1.83
CA SER A 153 -16.46 -6.97 -0.90
C SER A 153 -17.88 -7.29 -1.41
N GLY A 154 -18.02 -7.62 -2.69
CA GLY A 154 -19.34 -7.86 -3.31
C GLY A 154 -20.20 -6.60 -3.48
N GLN A 155 -19.63 -5.40 -3.33
CA GLN A 155 -20.35 -4.12 -3.54
C GLN A 155 -20.82 -3.95 -4.99
N ILE A 156 -20.17 -4.60 -5.95
CA ILE A 156 -20.54 -4.61 -7.37
C ILE A 156 -20.98 -6.02 -7.75
N LYS A 157 -22.23 -6.16 -8.17
CA LYS A 157 -22.81 -7.43 -8.64
C LYS A 157 -22.55 -7.60 -10.13
N PHE A 158 -22.15 -8.80 -10.55
CA PHE A 158 -21.97 -9.15 -11.95
C PHE A 158 -23.10 -10.09 -12.40
N THR A 159 -23.69 -9.82 -13.56
CA THR A 159 -24.75 -10.66 -14.15
C THR A 159 -24.44 -10.90 -15.63
N PRO A 160 -24.25 -12.14 -16.09
CA PRO A 160 -24.12 -13.37 -15.29
C PRO A 160 -23.01 -13.32 -14.26
N ASN A 161 -22.98 -14.26 -13.30
CA ASN A 161 -21.88 -14.38 -12.36
C ASN A 161 -20.56 -14.58 -13.10
N LEU A 162 -19.47 -14.07 -12.54
CA LEU A 162 -18.13 -14.38 -13.02
C LEU A 162 -17.80 -15.86 -12.77
N SER A 163 -16.78 -16.39 -13.42
CA SER A 163 -16.29 -17.73 -13.09
C SER A 163 -15.75 -17.77 -11.64
N ALA A 164 -15.89 -18.91 -10.99
CA ALA A 164 -15.38 -19.10 -9.64
C ALA A 164 -13.88 -18.74 -9.51
N GLU A 165 -13.07 -19.11 -10.53
CA GLU A 165 -11.65 -18.78 -10.57
C GLU A 165 -11.40 -17.26 -10.65
N LYS A 166 -12.23 -16.53 -11.45
CA LYS A 166 -12.17 -15.08 -11.55
C LYS A 166 -12.52 -14.41 -10.23
N GLU A 167 -13.59 -14.85 -9.57
CA GLU A 167 -13.97 -14.33 -8.25
C GLU A 167 -12.91 -14.66 -7.19
N GLU A 168 -12.36 -15.89 -7.21
CA GLU A 168 -11.26 -16.27 -6.32
C GLU A 168 -10.04 -15.36 -6.49
N SER A 169 -9.73 -14.90 -7.70
CA SER A 169 -8.61 -14.00 -7.96
C SER A 169 -8.71 -12.68 -7.20
N PHE A 170 -9.91 -12.19 -6.89
CA PHE A 170 -10.12 -10.96 -6.12
C PHE A 170 -9.68 -11.11 -4.65
N PHE A 171 -9.79 -12.33 -4.10
CA PHE A 171 -9.37 -12.65 -2.75
C PHE A 171 -7.89 -13.06 -2.69
N LYS A 172 -7.42 -13.76 -3.73
CA LYS A 172 -6.03 -14.27 -3.80
C LYS A 172 -5.02 -13.17 -4.12
N ILE A 173 -5.43 -12.11 -4.79
CA ILE A 173 -4.67 -10.87 -4.95
C ILE A 173 -5.29 -9.84 -4.00
N SER A 174 -5.10 -10.04 -2.71
CA SER A 174 -5.79 -9.29 -1.67
C SER A 174 -5.12 -7.95 -1.38
N MET A 175 -5.89 -7.03 -0.81
CA MET A 175 -5.37 -5.71 -0.44
C MET A 175 -4.46 -5.78 0.78
N GLY A 176 -3.33 -5.11 0.70
CA GLY A 176 -2.54 -4.73 1.85
C GLY A 176 -3.18 -3.57 2.63
N HIS A 177 -2.79 -3.42 3.88
CA HIS A 177 -3.26 -2.36 4.76
C HIS A 177 -2.11 -1.42 5.10
N TYR A 178 -2.31 -0.15 4.81
CA TYR A 178 -1.32 0.91 5.05
C TYR A 178 -2.09 2.20 5.33
N ASN A 179 -1.81 2.80 6.46
CA ASN A 179 -2.45 4.03 6.88
C ASN A 179 -1.37 5.04 7.21
N ARG A 180 -1.70 6.31 7.26
CA ARG A 180 -0.75 7.36 7.58
C ARG A 180 -1.28 8.27 8.65
N VAL A 181 -0.53 8.38 9.74
CA VAL A 181 -0.76 9.35 10.80
C VAL A 181 0.29 10.45 10.66
N THR A 182 -0.15 11.66 10.38
CA THR A 182 0.75 12.80 10.15
C THR A 182 0.62 13.81 11.27
N PHE A 183 1.73 14.19 11.86
CA PHE A 183 1.85 15.28 12.82
C PHE A 183 2.60 16.45 12.21
N LYS A 184 2.07 17.67 12.37
CA LYS A 184 2.74 18.91 11.99
C LYS A 184 3.22 19.64 13.24
N PHE A 185 4.51 19.99 13.27
CA PHE A 185 5.12 20.68 14.39
C PHE A 185 5.31 22.18 14.10
N LYS A 186 5.44 23.02 15.15
CA LYS A 186 5.68 24.46 15.04
C LYS A 186 7.06 24.76 14.43
N LYS A 187 8.03 23.88 14.65
CA LYS A 187 9.40 23.96 14.12
C LYS A 187 9.82 22.62 13.53
N LEU A 188 10.89 22.60 12.74
CA LEU A 188 11.47 21.35 12.25
C LEU A 188 11.78 20.42 13.44
N PHE A 189 11.25 19.23 13.34
CA PHE A 189 11.47 18.18 14.30
C PHE A 189 12.88 17.62 14.09
N LYS A 190 13.87 18.04 14.89
CA LYS A 190 15.30 17.87 14.66
C LYS A 190 15.82 18.61 13.41
N LYS A 191 16.40 19.76 13.59
CA LYS A 191 16.91 20.64 12.52
C LYS A 191 17.86 19.98 11.49
N LYS A 192 18.54 18.89 11.87
CA LYS A 192 19.48 18.16 10.99
C LYS A 192 18.89 16.95 10.29
N ALA A 193 17.68 16.50 10.67
CA ALA A 193 17.05 15.34 10.07
C ALA A 193 16.09 15.83 8.98
N LYS A 194 16.57 15.91 7.75
CA LYS A 194 15.77 16.19 6.55
C LYS A 194 15.59 14.88 5.81
N ASP A 195 14.36 14.64 5.33
CA ASP A 195 13.98 13.40 4.62
C ASP A 195 14.45 12.13 5.35
N ASN A 196 14.38 12.13 6.69
CA ASN A 196 14.94 11.07 7.50
C ASN A 196 13.90 10.00 7.80
N TYR A 197 14.18 8.78 7.39
CA TYR A 197 13.48 7.60 7.85
C TYR A 197 13.97 7.25 9.25
N LEU A 198 13.03 7.02 10.17
CA LEU A 198 13.34 6.60 11.50
C LEU A 198 12.79 5.21 11.72
N TYR A 199 13.67 4.30 12.10
CA TYR A 199 13.34 2.97 12.57
C TYR A 199 13.58 2.88 14.06
N TYR A 200 12.76 2.14 14.76
CA TYR A 200 12.93 1.93 16.19
C TYR A 200 12.69 0.48 16.54
N ARG A 201 13.31 0.05 17.63
CA ARG A 201 13.12 -1.32 18.10
C ARG A 201 11.68 -1.52 18.54
N ILE A 202 11.01 -2.41 17.86
CA ILE A 202 9.67 -2.89 18.19
C ILE A 202 9.86 -4.17 19.00
N ASP A 203 9.47 -4.12 20.28
CA ASP A 203 9.65 -5.26 21.17
C ASP A 203 8.78 -6.46 20.74
N LYS A 204 9.22 -7.68 21.10
CA LYS A 204 8.47 -8.90 20.80
C LYS A 204 7.13 -8.89 21.53
N GLN A 205 6.09 -9.15 20.80
CA GLN A 205 4.71 -9.21 21.28
C GLN A 205 4.14 -10.61 20.99
N ASN A 206 3.07 -10.98 21.68
CA ASN A 206 2.37 -12.25 21.45
C ASN A 206 1.40 -12.18 20.26
N THR A 207 1.76 -11.42 19.21
CA THR A 207 0.96 -11.23 18.00
C THR A 207 1.79 -11.57 16.77
N SER A 208 1.12 -12.05 15.72
CA SER A 208 1.76 -12.32 14.41
C SER A 208 2.01 -11.03 13.59
N SER A 209 1.44 -9.90 14.01
CA SER A 209 1.60 -8.59 13.38
C SER A 209 2.27 -7.64 14.36
N PRO A 210 3.48 -7.11 14.05
CA PRO A 210 4.17 -6.19 14.94
C PRO A 210 3.38 -4.89 15.17
N GLU A 211 3.20 -4.51 16.44
CA GLU A 211 2.54 -3.26 16.82
C GLU A 211 3.51 -2.09 16.74
N GLY A 212 3.75 -1.62 15.53
CA GLY A 212 4.68 -0.54 15.25
C GLY A 212 4.48 0.08 13.87
N PHE A 213 5.38 0.98 13.50
CA PHE A 213 5.34 1.67 12.22
C PHE A 213 6.72 2.20 11.81
N CYS A 214 6.90 2.49 10.54
CA CYS A 214 8.01 3.31 10.06
C CYS A 214 7.65 4.79 10.17
N VAL A 215 8.67 5.64 10.36
CA VAL A 215 8.49 7.09 10.54
C VAL A 215 9.29 7.84 9.50
N THR A 216 8.66 8.82 8.84
CA THR A 216 9.36 9.79 8.00
C THR A 216 9.34 11.16 8.65
N ILE A 217 10.51 11.77 8.83
CA ILE A 217 10.70 13.06 9.51
C ILE A 217 11.11 14.13 8.53
N ASN A 218 10.43 15.27 8.58
CA ASN A 218 10.69 16.46 7.78
C ASN A 218 10.83 16.19 6.27
N PRO A 219 9.93 15.39 5.65
CA PRO A 219 9.99 15.16 4.20
C PRO A 219 9.95 16.48 3.46
N SER A 220 10.85 16.66 2.48
CA SER A 220 10.95 17.88 1.68
C SER A 220 11.09 19.18 2.50
N ASP A 221 11.85 19.14 3.59
CA ASP A 221 12.01 20.25 4.54
C ASP A 221 10.71 20.76 5.20
N THR A 222 9.66 19.96 5.17
CA THR A 222 8.41 20.25 5.89
C THR A 222 8.58 20.01 7.39
N LYS A 223 7.66 20.55 8.17
CA LYS A 223 7.60 20.33 9.62
C LYS A 223 6.72 19.13 9.97
N LEU A 224 6.71 18.13 9.10
CA LEU A 224 5.87 16.95 9.24
C LEU A 224 6.65 15.78 9.85
N CYS A 225 5.92 14.96 10.59
CA CYS A 225 6.34 13.64 11.01
C CYS A 225 5.22 12.68 10.60
N MET A 226 5.54 11.75 9.73
CA MET A 226 4.58 10.76 9.20
C MET A 226 4.89 9.41 9.82
N CYS A 227 3.88 8.77 10.40
CA CYS A 227 3.92 7.44 10.97
C CYS A 227 3.03 6.54 10.12
N ASP A 228 3.57 5.44 9.65
CA ASP A 228 2.93 4.58 8.67
C ASP A 228 2.66 3.17 9.23
N PRO A 229 1.59 2.98 10.05
CA PRO A 229 1.16 1.65 10.47
C PRO A 229 0.56 0.87 9.31
N GLY A 230 0.99 -0.38 9.15
CA GLY A 230 0.53 -1.28 8.10
C GLY A 230 0.25 -2.69 8.63
N GLY A 231 0.00 -3.62 7.71
CA GLY A 231 -0.32 -5.00 8.02
C GLY A 231 -1.65 -5.17 8.76
N GLU A 232 -1.84 -6.29 9.42
CA GLU A 232 -3.07 -6.53 10.20
C GLU A 232 -3.18 -5.60 11.42
N PHE A 233 -2.03 -5.25 12.03
CA PHE A 233 -2.00 -4.24 13.08
C PHE A 233 -2.55 -2.89 12.57
N GLY A 234 -2.03 -2.38 11.46
CA GLY A 234 -2.50 -1.13 10.85
C GLY A 234 -3.98 -1.15 10.49
N LYS A 235 -4.48 -2.28 9.98
CA LYS A 235 -5.92 -2.50 9.71
C LYS A 235 -6.77 -2.41 10.98
N ASN A 236 -6.33 -3.07 12.06
CA ASN A 236 -7.06 -3.06 13.33
C ASN A 236 -7.05 -1.69 13.97
N LEU A 237 -5.91 -0.98 13.92
CA LEU A 237 -5.79 0.39 14.39
C LEU A 237 -6.72 1.34 13.60
N ALA A 238 -6.82 1.15 12.28
CA ALA A 238 -7.75 1.90 11.44
C ALA A 238 -9.22 1.68 11.82
N LYS A 239 -9.59 0.43 12.13
CA LYS A 239 -10.93 0.08 12.61
C LYS A 239 -11.24 0.66 14.00
N ALA A 240 -10.23 0.78 14.85
CA ALA A 240 -10.37 1.41 16.17
C ALA A 240 -10.62 2.92 16.08
N GLY A 241 -10.32 3.54 14.93
CA GLY A 241 -10.68 4.92 14.63
C GLY A 241 -9.52 5.90 14.63
N ILE A 242 -9.86 7.16 14.34
CA ILE A 242 -8.89 8.24 14.19
C ILE A 242 -8.17 8.52 15.49
N ASP A 243 -8.90 8.64 16.61
CA ASP A 243 -8.33 8.98 17.91
C ASP A 243 -7.37 7.88 18.40
N ALA A 244 -7.75 6.61 18.26
CA ALA A 244 -6.88 5.49 18.59
C ALA A 244 -5.57 5.50 17.76
N SER A 245 -5.66 5.84 16.47
CA SER A 245 -4.50 5.95 15.58
C SER A 245 -3.57 7.10 16.01
N LEU A 246 -4.12 8.25 16.37
CA LEU A 246 -3.37 9.41 16.84
C LEU A 246 -2.70 9.13 18.18
N ASP A 247 -3.44 8.56 19.14
CA ASP A 247 -2.94 8.27 20.48
C ASP A 247 -1.82 7.23 20.44
N PHE A 248 -2.00 6.15 19.67
CA PHE A 248 -0.95 5.15 19.50
C PHE A 248 0.30 5.77 18.90
N ALA A 249 0.19 6.44 17.75
CA ALA A 249 1.35 7.02 17.07
C ALA A 249 2.07 8.05 17.93
N LEU A 250 1.32 8.91 18.64
CA LEU A 250 1.91 9.90 19.53
C LEU A 250 2.57 9.26 20.75
N SER A 251 2.02 8.16 21.28
CA SER A 251 2.61 7.42 22.40
C SER A 251 3.96 6.83 22.04
N GLU A 252 4.07 6.21 20.85
CA GLU A 252 5.35 5.67 20.35
C GLU A 252 6.38 6.78 20.12
N LEU A 253 6.00 7.88 19.49
CA LEU A 253 6.87 9.04 19.32
C LEU A 253 7.36 9.63 20.65
N LYS A 254 6.51 9.61 21.70
CA LYS A 254 6.91 10.05 23.06
C LYS A 254 7.95 9.11 23.70
N LYS A 255 7.87 7.81 23.45
CA LYS A 255 8.90 6.87 23.93
C LYS A 255 10.27 7.20 23.34
N ILE A 256 10.31 7.65 22.08
CA ILE A 256 11.54 7.97 21.36
C ILE A 256 12.05 9.37 21.72
N PHE A 257 11.18 10.37 21.74
CA PHE A 257 11.55 11.79 21.79
C PHE A 257 11.21 12.49 23.11
N GLY A 258 10.48 11.80 23.99
CA GLY A 258 10.00 12.31 25.26
C GLY A 258 8.77 13.21 25.13
N ASN A 259 8.14 13.51 26.26
CA ASN A 259 6.87 14.27 26.34
C ASN A 259 6.96 15.71 25.78
N LYS A 260 8.16 16.23 25.58
CA LYS A 260 8.38 17.60 25.07
C LYS A 260 7.77 17.81 23.67
N ILE A 261 7.59 16.73 22.88
CA ILE A 261 7.01 16.84 21.54
C ILE A 261 5.59 17.44 21.55
N ASN A 262 4.82 17.23 22.62
CA ASN A 262 3.45 17.78 22.74
C ASN A 262 3.41 19.33 22.66
N LYS A 263 4.44 20.02 23.20
CA LYS A 263 4.50 21.49 23.23
C LYS A 263 4.62 22.09 21.83
N ASP A 264 5.25 21.37 20.91
CA ASP A 264 5.48 21.80 19.54
C ASP A 264 4.48 21.25 18.54
N LEU A 265 3.58 20.35 18.95
CA LEU A 265 2.53 19.80 18.10
C LEU A 265 1.53 20.91 17.71
N LYS A 266 1.25 21.04 16.42
CA LYS A 266 0.35 22.06 15.87
C LYS A 266 -0.93 21.46 15.30
N GLN A 267 -0.80 20.40 14.52
CA GLN A 267 -1.90 19.73 13.82
C GLN A 267 -1.60 18.25 13.69
N SER A 268 -2.64 17.46 13.57
CA SER A 268 -2.57 16.05 13.22
C SER A 268 -3.58 15.72 12.12
N HIS A 269 -3.29 14.68 11.36
CA HIS A 269 -4.16 14.18 10.30
C HIS A 269 -3.97 12.67 10.15
N VAL A 270 -5.05 11.96 9.89
CA VAL A 270 -5.04 10.51 9.63
C VAL A 270 -5.62 10.24 8.26
N VAL A 271 -4.87 9.53 7.42
CA VAL A 271 -5.38 8.94 6.18
C VAL A 271 -5.60 7.46 6.41
N ASN A 272 -6.84 7.03 6.26
CA ASN A 272 -7.25 5.66 6.53
C ASN A 272 -7.77 4.99 5.24
N TRP A 273 -6.87 4.32 4.51
CA TRP A 273 -7.20 3.59 3.30
C TRP A 273 -7.92 2.28 3.61
N SER A 274 -7.61 1.66 4.75
CA SER A 274 -8.08 0.32 5.10
C SER A 274 -9.59 0.24 5.32
N THR A 275 -10.20 1.30 5.82
CA THR A 275 -11.66 1.35 6.09
C THR A 275 -12.43 2.25 5.13
N ASN A 276 -11.73 2.93 4.20
CA ASN A 276 -12.41 3.73 3.19
C ASN A 276 -13.18 2.82 2.22
N PRO A 277 -14.53 2.96 2.11
CA PRO A 277 -15.36 2.06 1.32
C PRO A 277 -15.08 2.11 -0.20
N LEU A 278 -14.37 3.12 -0.68
CA LEU A 278 -13.97 3.25 -2.08
C LEU A 278 -12.70 2.46 -2.42
N PHE A 279 -11.94 2.00 -1.41
CA PHE A 279 -10.65 1.31 -1.61
C PHE A 279 -10.54 0.01 -0.83
N LEU A 280 -10.90 -0.01 0.46
CA LEU A 280 -10.83 -1.15 1.39
C LEU A 280 -9.42 -1.76 1.49
N GLY A 281 -8.42 -0.91 1.42
CA GLY A 281 -7.00 -1.26 1.48
C GLY A 281 -6.15 -0.23 0.75
N ALA A 282 -4.83 -0.44 0.71
CA ALA A 282 -3.87 0.48 0.09
C ALA A 282 -3.45 0.04 -1.32
N TRP A 283 -2.84 -1.13 -1.45
CA TRP A 283 -2.49 -1.77 -2.74
C TRP A 283 -2.60 -3.29 -2.62
N ALA A 284 -2.62 -3.98 -3.77
CA ALA A 284 -2.86 -5.42 -3.81
C ALA A 284 -1.58 -6.23 -4.03
N SER A 285 -1.44 -7.33 -3.29
CA SER A 285 -0.36 -8.31 -3.50
C SER A 285 -0.90 -9.74 -3.38
N ALA A 286 -0.19 -10.70 -4.00
CA ALA A 286 -0.62 -12.09 -3.95
C ALA A 286 -0.46 -12.69 -2.55
N GLU A 287 -1.46 -13.44 -2.10
CA GLU A 287 -1.37 -14.32 -0.95
C GLU A 287 -0.34 -15.44 -1.22
N PRO A 288 0.23 -16.09 -0.19
CA PRO A 288 1.10 -17.25 -0.40
C PRO A 288 0.40 -18.32 -1.24
N GLY A 289 1.11 -18.88 -2.24
CA GLY A 289 0.55 -19.84 -3.19
C GLY A 289 -0.37 -19.26 -4.27
N ALA A 290 -0.54 -17.93 -4.31
CA ALA A 290 -1.54 -17.29 -5.16
C ALA A 290 -0.98 -16.45 -6.31
N PHE A 291 0.32 -16.46 -6.56
CA PHE A 291 0.94 -15.65 -7.61
C PHE A 291 0.28 -15.84 -9.00
N LYS A 292 -0.14 -17.06 -9.34
CA LYS A 292 -0.82 -17.38 -10.60
C LYS A 292 -2.10 -16.56 -10.82
N PHE A 293 -2.78 -16.16 -9.75
CA PHE A 293 -4.04 -15.42 -9.83
C PHE A 293 -3.88 -13.98 -10.34
N ARG A 294 -2.67 -13.43 -10.41
CA ARG A 294 -2.44 -12.15 -11.10
C ARG A 294 -2.82 -12.23 -12.58
N GLU A 295 -2.52 -13.36 -13.23
CA GLU A 295 -2.90 -13.55 -14.64
C GLU A 295 -4.41 -13.72 -14.78
N VAL A 296 -5.05 -14.51 -13.90
CA VAL A 296 -6.50 -14.67 -13.87
C VAL A 296 -7.21 -13.32 -13.67
N LEU A 297 -6.70 -12.50 -12.72
CA LEU A 297 -7.23 -11.17 -12.46
C LEU A 297 -7.18 -10.26 -13.69
N ARG A 298 -6.15 -10.39 -14.52
CA ARG A 298 -5.88 -9.58 -15.70
C ARG A 298 -6.77 -9.93 -16.90
N GLN A 299 -7.33 -11.15 -16.94
CA GLN A 299 -8.15 -11.65 -18.04
C GLN A 299 -9.47 -10.89 -18.15
N SER A 300 -9.88 -10.60 -19.39
CA SER A 300 -11.21 -10.07 -19.69
C SER A 300 -12.28 -11.17 -19.58
N VAL A 301 -13.53 -10.76 -19.42
CA VAL A 301 -14.67 -11.67 -19.32
C VAL A 301 -15.64 -11.38 -20.46
N GLY A 302 -15.93 -12.42 -21.24
CA GLY A 302 -16.89 -12.39 -22.36
C GLY A 302 -16.57 -11.33 -23.42
N ASP A 303 -15.32 -10.92 -23.54
CA ASP A 303 -14.86 -9.82 -24.40
C ASP A 303 -15.66 -8.51 -24.22
N ARG A 304 -16.26 -8.32 -23.06
CA ARG A 304 -17.06 -7.15 -22.69
C ARG A 304 -16.59 -6.47 -21.42
N ILE A 305 -16.10 -7.23 -20.43
CA ILE A 305 -15.57 -6.69 -19.18
C ILE A 305 -14.07 -6.86 -19.17
N TYR A 306 -13.36 -5.79 -18.99
CA TYR A 306 -11.91 -5.72 -18.87
C TYR A 306 -11.53 -5.23 -17.47
N PHE A 307 -10.40 -5.65 -16.95
CA PHE A 307 -9.93 -5.25 -15.63
C PHE A 307 -8.60 -4.51 -15.78
N ALA A 308 -8.49 -3.36 -15.16
CA ALA A 308 -7.28 -2.55 -15.13
C ALA A 308 -7.09 -1.91 -13.75
N GLY A 309 -5.89 -1.48 -13.47
CA GLY A 309 -5.47 -0.91 -12.20
C GLY A 309 -4.15 -1.52 -11.75
N GLU A 310 -3.63 -1.06 -10.61
CA GLU A 310 -2.33 -1.50 -10.11
C GLU A 310 -2.27 -3.01 -9.88
N ALA A 311 -3.34 -3.62 -9.36
CA ALA A 311 -3.40 -5.06 -9.08
C ALA A 311 -3.21 -5.95 -10.33
N THR A 312 -3.54 -5.44 -11.52
CA THR A 312 -3.41 -6.13 -12.81
C THR A 312 -2.11 -5.79 -13.55
N ALA A 313 -1.33 -4.83 -13.04
CA ALA A 313 -0.12 -4.36 -13.68
C ALA A 313 1.07 -5.31 -13.45
N LYS A 314 2.11 -5.19 -14.28
CA LYS A 314 3.42 -5.77 -13.99
C LYS A 314 4.04 -5.05 -12.79
N ASP A 315 4.07 -3.72 -12.87
CA ASP A 315 4.55 -2.85 -11.79
C ASP A 315 3.39 -2.56 -10.82
N TRP A 316 2.92 -3.60 -10.14
CA TRP A 316 1.80 -3.50 -9.21
C TRP A 316 2.13 -2.57 -8.02
N GLY A 317 1.10 -2.10 -7.31
CA GLY A 317 1.26 -1.16 -6.19
C GLY A 317 1.69 0.25 -6.64
N THR A 318 1.77 0.55 -7.94
CA THR A 318 2.24 1.83 -8.47
C THR A 318 1.20 2.55 -9.32
N VAL A 319 1.23 3.88 -9.30
CA VAL A 319 0.38 4.72 -10.16
C VAL A 319 0.75 4.54 -11.63
N ASN A 320 2.05 4.40 -11.93
CA ASN A 320 2.53 4.13 -13.29
C ASN A 320 2.00 2.79 -13.82
N GLY A 321 2.11 1.73 -13.03
CA GLY A 321 1.57 0.42 -13.38
C GLY A 321 0.06 0.46 -13.64
N ALA A 322 -0.69 1.18 -12.79
CA ALA A 322 -2.12 1.37 -12.99
C ALA A 322 -2.43 2.07 -14.33
N GLN A 323 -1.68 3.13 -14.67
CA GLN A 323 -1.82 3.85 -15.94
C GLN A 323 -1.53 2.94 -17.14
N VAL A 324 -0.40 2.24 -17.12
CA VAL A 324 0.02 1.32 -18.20
C VAL A 324 -1.01 0.20 -18.37
N SER A 325 -1.52 -0.35 -17.27
CA SER A 325 -2.59 -1.35 -17.30
C SER A 325 -3.84 -0.84 -18.01
N GLY A 326 -4.31 0.38 -17.66
CA GLY A 326 -5.45 1.02 -18.30
C GLY A 326 -5.26 1.24 -19.79
N ILE A 327 -4.09 1.76 -20.21
CA ILE A 327 -3.74 1.97 -21.62
C ILE A 327 -3.76 0.64 -22.40
N ASN A 328 -3.19 -0.42 -21.82
CA ASN A 328 -3.15 -1.73 -22.46
C ASN A 328 -4.54 -2.32 -22.68
N GLN A 329 -5.44 -2.19 -21.71
CA GLN A 329 -6.82 -2.66 -21.88
C GLN A 329 -7.60 -1.81 -22.91
N ALA A 330 -7.40 -0.48 -22.89
CA ALA A 330 -8.02 0.39 -23.89
C ALA A 330 -7.57 0.03 -25.32
N LYS A 331 -6.25 -0.22 -25.54
CA LYS A 331 -5.72 -0.68 -26.84
C LYS A 331 -6.35 -2.00 -27.28
N LYS A 332 -6.49 -2.98 -26.40
CA LYS A 332 -7.16 -4.26 -26.72
C LYS A 332 -8.60 -4.04 -27.17
N ILE A 333 -9.33 -3.15 -26.49
CA ILE A 333 -10.71 -2.83 -26.85
C ILE A 333 -10.79 -2.20 -28.24
N VAL A 334 -9.95 -1.20 -28.50
CA VAL A 334 -9.95 -0.49 -29.80
C VAL A 334 -9.61 -1.41 -30.95
N SER A 335 -8.67 -2.34 -30.77
CA SER A 335 -8.28 -3.31 -31.80
C SER A 335 -9.33 -4.41 -32.07
N SER A 336 -10.38 -4.52 -31.23
CA SER A 336 -11.44 -5.52 -31.32
C SER A 336 -12.80 -4.93 -31.72
N ILE A 337 -12.86 -3.66 -32.08
CA ILE A 337 -14.02 -2.94 -32.63
C ILE A 337 -13.86 -2.75 -34.13
#